data_fa5475c0cdc351f48043f3b4527ff35d
#
_entry.id   fa5475c0cdc351f48043f3b4527ff35d
#
_cell.length_a   1.000
_cell.length_b   1.000
_cell.length_c   1.000
_cell.angle_alpha   90.00
_cell.angle_beta   90.00
_cell.angle_gamma   90.00
#
_symmetry.space_group_name_H-M   'P 1'
#
loop_
_entity.id
_entity.type
_entity.pdbx_description
1 polymer ?
#
loop_
_entity_poly.entity_id
_entity_poly.type
_entity_poly.pdbx_seq_one_letter_code
_entity_poly.pdbx_strand_id
1 'polypeptide(L)'
;MLQELAAEWDVVVVGSGAAGLMTCLELPDGLRVLLLSKQDGPPSASRWAQGGIAAVTRQEDSHASHIADTLRAGAGLCDRDAVERLVREAPGCVERLVELGMAFDREAGELSTTLEAAHSHRRVLHAQDRTGGALVDALEREVLRRPALVQRKGVPALQLWVEAGRCLGLQVLDGPVLRWLRARAVVLACGGGGHLFAHTTNPAQASGDGVAMAWCAGAAVRDLEFVQFHPTALMLPGAPHFLISEAVRGEGARLRDRQGGSPVEQLTGGDLAPRDQVSRALARRMQELGEDHLWLDLRPVGEPRLEKQFPTILARCRSFGLEPTRELIPVAPAAHYWMGGVSTDLEGATGLEGLYAVGEVACTGVHGANRLASNSLMECLVFARRLRGIRLGAAPEPGRPQEPTTTLEVPSRDPVLLERQIADLRQLCWQSAGVERQGGVLTGALSEVRRRRSQVERDPVLRRAMGLAPGEQLAVPGDGRQVLLGLQNLRQRLVLAELLIEAAGFRTESRGGHFR
;
A
#
# COMPACT_ATOMS: atom_id res chain seq x y z
N MET A 1 2.35 1.46 33.23
CA MET A 1 3.29 0.45 32.69
C MET A 1 2.56 -0.26 31.56
N LEU A 2 3.13 -0.28 30.34
CA LEU A 2 2.59 -1.08 29.24
C LEU A 2 2.71 -2.55 29.64
N GLN A 3 1.60 -3.27 29.60
CA GLN A 3 1.59 -4.71 29.90
C GLN A 3 2.51 -5.42 28.88
N GLU A 4 3.38 -6.28 29.36
CA GLU A 4 4.30 -7.05 28.54
C GLU A 4 3.53 -7.86 27.49
N LEU A 5 4.02 -7.89 26.24
CA LEU A 5 3.43 -8.69 25.17
C LEU A 5 3.58 -10.18 25.49
N ALA A 6 2.49 -10.94 25.40
CA ALA A 6 2.59 -12.39 25.45
C ALA A 6 3.46 -12.93 24.31
N ALA A 7 4.22 -13.99 24.59
CA ALA A 7 5.12 -14.60 23.62
C ALA A 7 4.39 -15.44 22.55
N GLU A 8 3.13 -15.81 22.78
CA GLU A 8 2.37 -16.77 21.96
C GLU A 8 0.99 -16.24 21.59
N TRP A 9 0.59 -16.47 20.35
CA TRP A 9 -0.67 -16.02 19.76
C TRP A 9 -1.25 -17.07 18.82
N ASP A 10 -2.57 -17.09 18.66
CA ASP A 10 -3.18 -17.88 17.60
C ASP A 10 -2.92 -17.22 16.24
N VAL A 11 -3.16 -15.89 16.14
CA VAL A 11 -2.92 -15.12 14.92
C VAL A 11 -2.22 -13.82 15.25
N VAL A 12 -1.17 -13.49 14.49
CA VAL A 12 -0.56 -12.16 14.49
C VAL A 12 -0.86 -11.48 13.16
N VAL A 13 -1.55 -10.34 13.21
CA VAL A 13 -1.85 -9.50 12.05
C VAL A 13 -0.88 -8.33 12.04
N VAL A 14 -0.12 -8.17 10.94
CA VAL A 14 0.89 -7.13 10.79
C VAL A 14 0.38 -6.05 9.85
N GLY A 15 0.01 -4.91 10.40
CA GLY A 15 -0.55 -3.76 9.69
C GLY A 15 -1.99 -3.44 10.10
N SER A 16 -2.24 -2.18 10.48
CA SER A 16 -3.52 -1.66 10.94
C SER A 16 -4.23 -0.78 9.91
N GLY A 17 -4.03 -1.07 8.61
CA GLY A 17 -4.82 -0.52 7.50
C GLY A 17 -6.16 -1.24 7.33
N ALA A 18 -6.92 -0.91 6.29
CA ALA A 18 -8.23 -1.50 6.02
C ALA A 18 -8.20 -3.05 6.00
N ALA A 19 -7.22 -3.65 5.32
CA ALA A 19 -7.09 -5.11 5.25
C ALA A 19 -6.83 -5.75 6.62
N GLY A 20 -5.92 -5.20 7.43
CA GLY A 20 -5.61 -5.74 8.75
C GLY A 20 -6.75 -5.59 9.75
N LEU A 21 -7.43 -4.43 9.75
CA LEU A 21 -8.60 -4.20 10.60
C LEU A 21 -9.76 -5.14 10.22
N MET A 22 -10.05 -5.25 8.91
CA MET A 22 -11.09 -6.17 8.44
C MET A 22 -10.74 -7.63 8.76
N THR A 23 -9.49 -8.03 8.59
CA THR A 23 -9.00 -9.35 9.04
C THR A 23 -9.33 -9.58 10.51
N CYS A 24 -8.95 -8.63 11.38
CA CYS A 24 -9.22 -8.74 12.81
C CYS A 24 -10.71 -8.88 13.14
N LEU A 25 -11.61 -8.32 12.36
CA LEU A 25 -13.07 -8.43 12.55
C LEU A 25 -13.64 -9.76 12.07
N GLU A 26 -13.06 -10.33 11.02
CA GLU A 26 -13.62 -11.52 10.37
C GLU A 26 -12.96 -12.85 10.84
N LEU A 27 -11.82 -12.78 11.56
CA LEU A 27 -11.25 -13.97 12.18
C LEU A 27 -12.23 -14.61 13.18
N PRO A 28 -12.26 -15.95 13.32
CA PRO A 28 -13.14 -16.64 14.28
C PRO A 28 -13.04 -16.08 15.69
N ASP A 29 -14.17 -16.02 16.38
CA ASP A 29 -14.21 -15.65 17.79
C ASP A 29 -13.46 -16.66 18.67
N GLY A 30 -12.89 -16.18 19.77
CA GLY A 30 -12.13 -17.01 20.71
C GLY A 30 -10.65 -17.16 20.35
N LEU A 31 -10.20 -16.76 19.15
CA LEU A 31 -8.79 -16.71 18.83
C LEU A 31 -8.10 -15.54 19.54
N ARG A 32 -6.92 -15.81 20.12
CA ARG A 32 -6.03 -14.78 20.65
C ARG A 32 -5.34 -14.07 19.48
N VAL A 33 -5.80 -12.87 19.16
CA VAL A 33 -5.31 -12.09 18.01
C VAL A 33 -4.44 -10.92 18.48
N LEU A 34 -3.26 -10.78 17.90
CA LEU A 34 -2.39 -9.62 18.07
C LEU A 34 -2.39 -8.79 16.78
N LEU A 35 -2.80 -7.54 16.87
CA LEU A 35 -2.69 -6.56 15.77
C LEU A 35 -1.49 -5.66 16.02
N LEU A 36 -0.51 -5.71 15.14
CA LEU A 36 0.72 -4.91 15.19
C LEU A 36 0.68 -3.75 14.21
N SER A 37 1.13 -2.57 14.66
CA SER A 37 1.49 -1.49 13.76
C SER A 37 2.88 -0.93 14.10
N LYS A 38 3.67 -0.60 13.07
CA LYS A 38 5.04 -0.11 13.26
C LYS A 38 5.15 1.33 13.79
N GLN A 39 4.04 2.06 13.80
CA GLN A 39 3.97 3.46 14.31
C GLN A 39 2.82 3.67 15.27
N ASP A 40 2.98 4.65 16.16
CA ASP A 40 1.96 5.05 17.15
C ASP A 40 0.88 5.96 16.59
N GLY A 41 1.11 6.57 15.44
CA GLY A 41 0.25 7.61 14.85
C GLY A 41 -0.44 7.21 13.56
N PRO A 42 -1.35 8.07 13.07
CA PRO A 42 -2.30 7.71 12.03
C PRO A 42 -1.74 7.94 10.71
N PRO A 43 -0.95 7.82 9.88
CA PRO A 43 -1.34 7.68 8.49
C PRO A 43 -1.08 6.28 7.94
N SER A 44 -2.15 5.58 7.59
CA SER A 44 -2.09 4.46 6.64
C SER A 44 -2.49 4.95 5.25
N ALA A 45 -2.00 4.28 4.20
CA ALA A 45 -2.47 4.55 2.83
C ALA A 45 -3.99 4.42 2.71
N SER A 46 -4.59 3.47 3.44
CA SER A 46 -6.05 3.30 3.53
C SER A 46 -6.73 4.54 4.08
N ARG A 47 -6.21 5.16 5.16
CA ARG A 47 -6.80 6.38 5.75
C ARG A 47 -6.66 7.60 4.84
N TRP A 48 -5.62 7.65 4.01
CA TRP A 48 -5.39 8.72 3.05
C TRP A 48 -6.18 8.55 1.74
N ALA A 49 -6.80 7.40 1.51
CA ALA A 49 -7.55 7.15 0.30
C ALA A 49 -8.74 8.11 0.18
N GLN A 50 -8.70 8.96 -0.85
CA GLN A 50 -9.76 9.92 -1.19
C GLN A 50 -10.80 9.30 -2.11
N GLY A 51 -10.38 8.34 -2.98
CA GLY A 51 -11.23 7.62 -3.90
C GLY A 51 -12.26 6.73 -3.18
N GLY A 52 -13.20 6.21 -3.96
CA GLY A 52 -14.30 5.41 -3.44
C GLY A 52 -13.99 3.92 -3.35
N ILE A 53 -15.06 3.17 -3.21
CA ILE A 53 -15.11 1.71 -3.18
C ILE A 53 -16.02 1.25 -4.32
N ALA A 54 -15.50 0.47 -5.28
CA ALA A 54 -16.26 0.01 -6.43
C ALA A 54 -17.08 -1.24 -6.07
N ALA A 55 -18.40 -1.16 -6.24
CA ALA A 55 -19.31 -2.29 -6.06
C ALA A 55 -20.58 -2.14 -6.92
N VAL A 56 -21.12 -3.24 -7.39
CA VAL A 56 -22.41 -3.28 -8.11
C VAL A 56 -23.53 -3.22 -7.09
N THR A 57 -24.10 -2.03 -6.91
CA THR A 57 -25.20 -1.77 -5.95
C THR A 57 -26.47 -1.24 -6.61
N ARG A 58 -26.48 -1.04 -7.94
CA ARG A 58 -27.60 -0.52 -8.71
C ARG A 58 -28.08 -1.51 -9.77
N GLN A 59 -29.35 -1.45 -10.13
CA GLN A 59 -29.96 -2.35 -11.12
C GLN A 59 -29.48 -2.11 -12.56
N GLU A 60 -29.01 -0.89 -12.87
CA GLU A 60 -28.49 -0.52 -14.19
C GLU A 60 -27.08 -1.04 -14.44
N ASP A 61 -26.40 -1.55 -13.40
CA ASP A 61 -25.08 -2.13 -13.48
C ASP A 61 -25.12 -3.65 -13.33
N SER A 62 -24.04 -4.33 -13.67
CA SER A 62 -23.95 -5.79 -13.54
C SER A 62 -22.56 -6.25 -13.13
N HIS A 63 -22.48 -7.39 -12.43
CA HIS A 63 -21.22 -8.06 -12.14
C HIS A 63 -20.43 -8.32 -13.41
N ALA A 64 -21.09 -8.72 -14.50
CA ALA A 64 -20.42 -8.98 -15.79
C ALA A 64 -19.74 -7.74 -16.34
N SER A 65 -20.37 -6.56 -16.23
CA SER A 65 -19.79 -5.28 -16.65
C SER A 65 -18.58 -4.92 -15.79
N HIS A 66 -18.66 -5.05 -14.45
CA HIS A 66 -17.54 -4.74 -13.56
C HIS A 66 -16.36 -5.71 -13.76
N ILE A 67 -16.61 -7.01 -13.97
CA ILE A 67 -15.60 -8.00 -14.33
C ILE A 67 -14.93 -7.61 -15.64
N ALA A 68 -15.68 -7.27 -16.68
CA ALA A 68 -15.13 -6.88 -17.97
C ALA A 68 -14.26 -5.61 -17.88
N ASP A 69 -14.70 -4.60 -17.11
CA ASP A 69 -13.91 -3.39 -16.88
C ASP A 69 -12.60 -3.69 -16.15
N THR A 70 -12.63 -4.56 -15.12
CA THR A 70 -11.45 -4.94 -14.35
C THR A 70 -10.45 -5.72 -15.21
N LEU A 71 -10.92 -6.71 -15.98
CA LEU A 71 -10.07 -7.50 -16.90
C LEU A 71 -9.43 -6.61 -17.98
N ARG A 72 -10.21 -5.67 -18.54
CA ARG A 72 -9.70 -4.72 -19.54
C ARG A 72 -8.63 -3.82 -18.96
N ALA A 73 -8.84 -3.26 -17.74
CA ALA A 73 -7.87 -2.42 -17.06
C ALA A 73 -6.57 -3.17 -16.76
N GLY A 74 -6.66 -4.43 -16.36
CA GLY A 74 -5.50 -5.28 -16.04
C GLY A 74 -4.71 -5.79 -17.23
N ALA A 75 -5.08 -5.38 -18.46
CA ALA A 75 -4.32 -5.59 -19.69
C ALA A 75 -3.95 -7.07 -19.95
N GLY A 76 -4.86 -8.01 -19.67
CA GLY A 76 -4.73 -9.43 -19.97
C GLY A 76 -3.90 -10.23 -18.96
N LEU A 77 -3.53 -9.66 -17.80
CA LEU A 77 -2.77 -10.35 -16.76
C LEU A 77 -3.57 -10.59 -15.47
N CYS A 78 -4.85 -10.22 -15.44
CA CYS A 78 -5.69 -10.55 -14.30
C CYS A 78 -5.91 -12.07 -14.19
N ASP A 79 -5.93 -12.56 -12.96
CA ASP A 79 -6.54 -13.85 -12.64
C ASP A 79 -8.06 -13.67 -12.64
N ARG A 80 -8.73 -14.37 -13.57
CA ARG A 80 -10.18 -14.24 -13.76
C ARG A 80 -10.96 -14.65 -12.53
N ASP A 81 -10.56 -15.71 -11.84
CA ASP A 81 -11.27 -16.23 -10.67
C ASP A 81 -11.15 -15.24 -9.51
N ALA A 82 -9.99 -14.59 -9.37
CA ALA A 82 -9.79 -13.53 -8.38
C ALA A 82 -10.64 -12.29 -8.68
N VAL A 83 -10.76 -11.90 -9.96
CA VAL A 83 -11.62 -10.78 -10.38
C VAL A 83 -13.10 -11.11 -10.14
N GLU A 84 -13.55 -12.30 -10.51
CA GLU A 84 -14.93 -12.75 -10.28
C GLU A 84 -15.26 -12.79 -8.79
N ARG A 85 -14.32 -13.26 -7.96
CA ARG A 85 -14.44 -13.26 -6.51
C ARG A 85 -14.61 -11.84 -5.97
N LEU A 86 -13.69 -10.95 -6.31
CA LEU A 86 -13.76 -9.55 -5.90
C LEU A 86 -15.13 -8.94 -6.20
N VAL A 87 -15.56 -9.04 -7.45
CA VAL A 87 -16.77 -8.36 -7.93
C VAL A 87 -18.04 -8.95 -7.33
N ARG A 88 -18.12 -10.28 -7.21
CA ARG A 88 -19.33 -10.93 -6.67
C ARG A 88 -19.49 -10.74 -5.16
N GLU A 89 -18.38 -10.67 -4.41
CA GLU A 89 -18.42 -10.49 -2.94
C GLU A 89 -18.46 -9.01 -2.54
N ALA A 90 -18.19 -8.06 -3.46
CA ALA A 90 -18.16 -6.63 -3.17
C ALA A 90 -19.48 -6.07 -2.58
N PRO A 91 -20.70 -6.38 -3.10
CA PRO A 91 -21.94 -5.88 -2.51
C PRO A 91 -22.10 -6.28 -1.04
N GLY A 92 -21.85 -7.53 -0.70
CA GLY A 92 -21.91 -8.00 0.70
C GLY A 92 -20.85 -7.36 1.61
N CYS A 93 -19.72 -6.88 1.06
CA CYS A 93 -18.78 -6.05 1.82
C CYS A 93 -19.35 -4.65 2.08
N VAL A 94 -20.04 -4.04 1.12
CA VAL A 94 -20.69 -2.74 1.30
C VAL A 94 -21.78 -2.83 2.37
N GLU A 95 -22.64 -3.86 2.31
CA GLU A 95 -23.65 -4.12 3.34
C GLU A 95 -23.01 -4.23 4.73
N ARG A 96 -21.96 -5.03 4.85
CA ARG A 96 -21.20 -5.20 6.09
C ARG A 96 -20.63 -3.86 6.61
N LEU A 97 -20.11 -3.01 5.75
CA LEU A 97 -19.61 -1.69 6.15
C LEU A 97 -20.74 -0.76 6.65
N VAL A 98 -21.91 -0.82 6.03
CA VAL A 98 -23.10 -0.07 6.49
C VAL A 98 -23.52 -0.55 7.88
N GLU A 99 -23.55 -1.88 8.13
CA GLU A 99 -23.81 -2.46 9.45
C GLU A 99 -22.79 -2.00 10.51
N LEU A 100 -21.51 -1.88 10.14
CA LEU A 100 -20.43 -1.36 10.99
C LEU A 100 -20.49 0.17 11.17
N GLY A 101 -21.51 0.83 10.60
CA GLY A 101 -21.74 2.27 10.76
C GLY A 101 -20.90 3.16 9.86
N MET A 102 -20.41 2.65 8.73
CA MET A 102 -19.80 3.50 7.73
C MET A 102 -20.86 4.36 7.01
N ALA A 103 -20.70 5.68 7.06
CA ALA A 103 -21.58 6.63 6.43
C ALA A 103 -21.16 6.91 4.99
N PHE A 104 -21.71 6.17 4.03
CA PHE A 104 -21.61 6.49 2.61
C PHE A 104 -22.51 7.66 2.22
N ASP A 105 -22.11 8.40 1.20
CA ASP A 105 -22.95 9.45 0.60
C ASP A 105 -24.24 8.87 0.06
N ARG A 106 -25.34 9.60 0.26
CA ARG A 106 -26.70 9.18 -0.16
C ARG A 106 -27.38 10.29 -0.96
N GLU A 107 -28.19 9.85 -1.92
CA GLU A 107 -29.07 10.71 -2.71
C GLU A 107 -30.48 10.09 -2.71
N ALA A 108 -31.48 10.88 -2.34
CA ALA A 108 -32.86 10.40 -2.17
C ALA A 108 -33.01 9.14 -1.28
N GLY A 109 -32.13 8.97 -0.28
CA GLY A 109 -32.13 7.82 0.65
C GLY A 109 -31.31 6.61 0.19
N GLU A 110 -30.96 6.52 -1.10
CA GLU A 110 -30.14 5.46 -1.66
C GLU A 110 -28.65 5.79 -1.64
N LEU A 111 -27.78 4.77 -1.75
CA LEU A 111 -26.34 4.96 -1.86
C LEU A 111 -25.99 5.72 -3.14
N SER A 112 -25.28 6.84 -3.02
CA SER A 112 -24.82 7.63 -4.16
C SER A 112 -23.59 6.98 -4.79
N THR A 113 -23.56 6.94 -6.13
CA THR A 113 -22.44 6.36 -6.89
C THR A 113 -21.93 7.34 -7.93
N THR A 114 -20.61 7.34 -8.16
CA THR A 114 -19.95 8.14 -9.18
C THR A 114 -19.35 7.28 -10.28
N LEU A 115 -19.03 7.91 -11.40
CA LEU A 115 -18.25 7.32 -12.49
C LEU A 115 -16.80 7.73 -12.35
N GLU A 116 -15.88 6.75 -12.31
CA GLU A 116 -14.44 6.99 -12.40
C GLU A 116 -13.88 6.44 -13.72
N ALA A 117 -12.64 6.82 -14.08
CA ALA A 117 -12.00 6.43 -15.33
C ALA A 117 -11.97 4.91 -15.51
N ALA A 118 -12.16 4.49 -16.76
CA ALA A 118 -12.21 3.09 -17.20
C ALA A 118 -13.38 2.25 -16.65
N HIS A 119 -14.30 2.81 -15.85
CA HIS A 119 -15.56 2.18 -15.51
C HIS A 119 -16.63 2.43 -16.59
N SER A 120 -17.40 1.41 -16.91
CA SER A 120 -18.53 1.52 -17.86
C SER A 120 -19.81 2.05 -17.19
N HIS A 121 -19.92 1.94 -15.86
CA HIS A 121 -21.09 2.34 -15.09
C HIS A 121 -20.71 3.09 -13.82
N ARG A 122 -21.65 3.89 -13.30
CA ARG A 122 -21.53 4.55 -12.00
C ARG A 122 -21.67 3.50 -10.89
N ARG A 123 -20.54 3.09 -10.28
CA ARG A 123 -20.51 2.05 -9.23
C ARG A 123 -19.60 2.38 -8.06
N VAL A 124 -19.00 3.55 -8.07
CA VAL A 124 -18.03 3.93 -7.04
C VAL A 124 -18.74 4.68 -5.92
N LEU A 125 -18.72 4.09 -4.74
CA LEU A 125 -19.32 4.61 -3.50
C LEU A 125 -18.30 5.47 -2.76
N HIS A 126 -18.75 6.60 -2.23
CA HIS A 126 -17.90 7.56 -1.52
C HIS A 126 -18.43 7.90 -0.12
N ALA A 127 -17.56 8.43 0.74
CA ALA A 127 -17.86 9.24 1.90
C ALA A 127 -17.14 10.57 1.70
N GLN A 128 -17.70 11.46 0.89
CA GLN A 128 -17.09 12.68 0.36
C GLN A 128 -15.74 12.35 -0.31
N ASP A 129 -14.71 13.17 -0.09
CA ASP A 129 -13.33 12.94 -0.56
C ASP A 129 -12.41 12.35 0.54
N ARG A 130 -12.99 11.61 1.51
CA ARG A 130 -12.28 10.96 2.63
C ARG A 130 -12.77 9.53 2.90
N THR A 131 -13.13 8.81 1.87
CA THR A 131 -13.73 7.47 1.97
C THR A 131 -12.88 6.51 2.81
N GLY A 132 -11.56 6.51 2.59
CA GLY A 132 -10.64 5.68 3.37
C GLY A 132 -10.57 6.06 4.84
N GLY A 133 -10.65 7.35 5.18
CA GLY A 133 -10.74 7.80 6.57
C GLY A 133 -11.99 7.29 7.27
N ALA A 134 -13.16 7.45 6.63
CA ALA A 134 -14.44 6.95 7.15
C ALA A 134 -14.44 5.41 7.32
N LEU A 135 -13.87 4.69 6.36
CA LEU A 135 -13.70 3.24 6.42
C LEU A 135 -12.86 2.82 7.63
N VAL A 136 -11.65 3.37 7.77
CA VAL A 136 -10.74 3.01 8.86
C VAL A 136 -11.34 3.37 10.21
N ASP A 137 -12.00 4.53 10.35
CA ASP A 137 -12.68 4.95 11.59
C ASP A 137 -13.81 3.97 12.00
N ALA A 138 -14.58 3.45 11.02
CA ALA A 138 -15.63 2.47 11.27
C ALA A 138 -15.02 1.14 11.73
N LEU A 139 -14.01 0.63 11.02
CA LEU A 139 -13.36 -0.63 11.35
C LEU A 139 -12.61 -0.58 12.70
N GLU A 140 -11.85 0.51 13.00
CA GLU A 140 -11.14 0.65 14.28
C GLU A 140 -12.10 0.61 15.48
N ARG A 141 -13.25 1.29 15.39
CA ARG A 141 -14.26 1.26 16.47
C ARG A 141 -14.70 -0.16 16.83
N GLU A 142 -14.92 -0.99 15.82
CA GLU A 142 -15.39 -2.36 16.02
C GLU A 142 -14.28 -3.29 16.48
N VAL A 143 -13.07 -3.13 15.91
CA VAL A 143 -11.88 -3.89 16.34
C VAL A 143 -11.59 -3.71 17.83
N LEU A 144 -11.71 -2.48 18.35
CA LEU A 144 -11.48 -2.17 19.78
C LEU A 144 -12.52 -2.82 20.72
N ARG A 145 -13.67 -3.26 20.21
CA ARG A 145 -14.71 -3.97 20.99
C ARG A 145 -14.47 -5.47 21.10
N ARG A 146 -13.52 -6.02 20.34
CA ARG A 146 -13.25 -7.45 20.30
C ARG A 146 -12.42 -7.90 21.53
N PRO A 147 -12.98 -8.71 22.47
CA PRO A 147 -12.34 -8.98 23.78
C PRO A 147 -11.00 -9.72 23.69
N ALA A 148 -10.87 -10.66 22.75
CA ALA A 148 -9.67 -11.49 22.58
C ALA A 148 -8.59 -10.86 21.68
N LEU A 149 -8.77 -9.58 21.29
CA LEU A 149 -7.84 -8.86 20.44
C LEU A 149 -6.97 -7.91 21.27
N VAL A 150 -5.67 -7.98 21.04
CA VAL A 150 -4.69 -7.04 21.59
C VAL A 150 -4.10 -6.24 20.45
N GLN A 151 -4.22 -4.92 20.51
CA GLN A 151 -3.55 -4.01 19.57
C GLN A 151 -2.26 -3.45 20.19
N ARG A 152 -1.18 -3.47 19.43
CA ARG A 152 0.09 -2.84 19.79
C ARG A 152 0.55 -1.91 18.68
N LYS A 153 0.66 -0.62 19.01
CA LYS A 153 1.21 0.43 18.15
C LYS A 153 2.69 0.66 18.49
N GLY A 154 3.48 1.10 17.51
CA GLY A 154 4.92 1.34 17.70
C GLY A 154 5.77 0.07 17.81
N VAL A 155 5.22 -1.09 17.45
CA VAL A 155 5.90 -2.39 17.48
C VAL A 155 6.11 -2.89 16.04
N PRO A 156 7.25 -2.57 15.40
CA PRO A 156 7.58 -3.03 14.06
C PRO A 156 7.92 -4.52 14.06
N ALA A 157 7.38 -5.23 13.06
CA ALA A 157 7.84 -6.56 12.66
C ALA A 157 9.09 -6.42 11.80
N LEU A 158 10.12 -7.24 12.01
CA LEU A 158 11.41 -7.12 11.34
C LEU A 158 11.70 -8.27 10.40
N GLN A 159 11.35 -9.50 10.78
CA GLN A 159 11.49 -10.71 9.95
C GLN A 159 10.50 -11.80 10.37
N LEU A 160 10.24 -12.75 9.49
CA LEU A 160 9.42 -13.92 9.75
C LEU A 160 10.28 -15.08 10.26
N TRP A 161 9.70 -15.89 11.12
CA TRP A 161 10.29 -17.14 11.58
C TRP A 161 9.70 -18.29 10.76
N VAL A 162 10.52 -18.90 9.91
CA VAL A 162 10.10 -20.00 9.05
C VAL A 162 11.03 -21.19 9.24
N GLU A 163 10.45 -22.37 9.48
CA GLU A 163 11.15 -23.65 9.55
C GLU A 163 10.39 -24.69 8.74
N ALA A 164 11.09 -25.49 7.96
CA ALA A 164 10.52 -26.56 7.15
C ALA A 164 9.31 -26.13 6.29
N GLY A 165 9.35 -24.93 5.71
CA GLY A 165 8.26 -24.40 4.86
C GLY A 165 7.05 -23.87 5.62
N ARG A 166 7.15 -23.73 6.94
CA ARG A 166 6.09 -23.26 7.83
C ARG A 166 6.49 -21.99 8.57
N CYS A 167 5.61 -21.01 8.58
CA CYS A 167 5.74 -19.81 9.39
C CYS A 167 5.27 -20.10 10.83
N LEU A 168 6.18 -19.93 11.79
CA LEU A 168 5.99 -20.19 13.22
C LEU A 168 5.86 -18.92 14.04
N GLY A 169 6.03 -17.75 13.42
CA GLY A 169 5.95 -16.46 14.08
C GLY A 169 6.79 -15.38 13.40
N LEU A 170 7.16 -14.38 14.17
CA LEU A 170 7.91 -13.22 13.67
C LEU A 170 8.76 -12.55 14.74
N GLN A 171 9.82 -11.88 14.33
CA GLN A 171 10.65 -11.04 15.18
C GLN A 171 10.05 -9.63 15.24
N VAL A 172 9.98 -9.06 16.44
CA VAL A 172 9.48 -7.71 16.70
C VAL A 172 10.42 -6.93 17.59
N LEU A 173 10.38 -5.60 17.45
CA LEU A 173 11.02 -4.68 18.40
C LEU A 173 9.95 -4.06 19.30
N ASP A 174 9.75 -4.65 20.48
CA ASP A 174 8.76 -4.25 21.47
C ASP A 174 9.42 -3.38 22.56
N GLY A 175 9.19 -2.07 22.50
CA GLY A 175 9.90 -1.13 23.36
C GLY A 175 11.43 -1.26 23.19
N PRO A 176 12.18 -1.54 24.27
CA PRO A 176 13.63 -1.71 24.21
C PRO A 176 14.08 -3.15 23.96
N VAL A 177 13.16 -4.07 23.61
CA VAL A 177 13.49 -5.50 23.49
C VAL A 177 13.21 -6.01 22.08
N LEU A 178 14.24 -6.55 21.44
CA LEU A 178 14.11 -7.34 20.23
C LEU A 178 13.86 -8.78 20.60
N ARG A 179 12.76 -9.36 20.12
CA ARG A 179 12.35 -10.72 20.47
C ARG A 179 11.51 -11.39 19.41
N TRP A 180 11.36 -12.70 19.53
CA TRP A 180 10.48 -13.51 18.72
C TRP A 180 9.10 -13.67 19.36
N LEU A 181 8.05 -13.53 18.57
CA LEU A 181 6.68 -13.91 18.92
C LEU A 181 6.33 -15.18 18.14
N ARG A 182 5.72 -16.14 18.84
CA ARG A 182 5.18 -17.36 18.25
C ARG A 182 3.75 -17.13 17.79
N ALA A 183 3.39 -17.71 16.66
CA ALA A 183 2.03 -17.64 16.14
C ALA A 183 1.69 -18.90 15.36
N ARG A 184 0.44 -19.33 15.47
CA ARG A 184 -0.10 -20.43 14.65
C ARG A 184 -0.36 -19.98 13.22
N ALA A 185 -0.60 -18.67 13.02
CA ALA A 185 -0.63 -18.02 11.74
C ALA A 185 -0.16 -16.57 11.83
N VAL A 186 0.51 -16.09 10.78
CA VAL A 186 0.87 -14.69 10.59
C VAL A 186 0.14 -14.16 9.35
N VAL A 187 -0.53 -13.01 9.47
CA VAL A 187 -1.20 -12.33 8.37
C VAL A 187 -0.48 -11.03 8.07
N LEU A 188 0.12 -10.93 6.89
CA LEU A 188 0.70 -9.68 6.40
C LEU A 188 -0.41 -8.81 5.81
N ALA A 189 -0.58 -7.61 6.35
CA ALA A 189 -1.50 -6.56 5.91
C ALA A 189 -0.81 -5.19 5.90
N CYS A 190 0.50 -5.20 5.57
CA CYS A 190 1.43 -4.07 5.74
C CYS A 190 1.28 -2.98 4.66
N GLY A 191 0.43 -3.19 3.64
CA GLY A 191 0.32 -2.31 2.49
C GLY A 191 1.49 -2.46 1.50
N GLY A 192 1.53 -1.58 0.51
CA GLY A 192 2.51 -1.63 -0.57
C GLY A 192 3.84 -0.93 -0.29
N GLY A 193 4.60 -0.71 -1.34
CA GLY A 193 5.96 -0.14 -1.30
C GLY A 193 6.12 1.20 -2.01
N GLY A 194 5.03 1.96 -2.24
CA GLY A 194 5.09 3.18 -3.05
C GLY A 194 6.08 4.23 -2.56
N HIS A 195 6.43 4.23 -1.27
CA HIS A 195 7.46 5.12 -0.73
C HIS A 195 8.90 4.67 -1.06
N LEU A 196 9.06 3.70 -1.95
CA LEU A 196 10.33 3.39 -2.61
C LEU A 196 10.69 4.43 -3.69
N PHE A 197 9.72 5.17 -4.21
CA PHE A 197 9.92 6.20 -5.24
C PHE A 197 10.07 7.60 -4.64
N ALA A 198 10.85 8.46 -5.28
CA ALA A 198 11.01 9.86 -4.86
C ALA A 198 9.67 10.60 -4.88
N HIS A 199 8.87 10.42 -5.94
CA HIS A 199 7.55 10.99 -6.07
C HIS A 199 6.48 9.92 -5.79
N THR A 200 5.72 10.11 -4.72
CA THR A 200 4.69 9.16 -4.29
C THR A 200 3.59 9.85 -3.49
N THR A 201 2.36 9.40 -3.69
CA THR A 201 1.20 9.80 -2.89
C THR A 201 1.05 8.96 -1.61
N ASN A 202 1.94 7.99 -1.41
CA ASN A 202 1.88 7.09 -0.28
C ASN A 202 2.58 7.68 0.96
N PRO A 203 2.11 7.36 2.17
CA PRO A 203 2.79 7.75 3.39
C PRO A 203 4.15 7.05 3.54
N ALA A 204 5.04 7.63 4.36
CA ALA A 204 6.41 7.12 4.57
C ALA A 204 6.48 5.64 5.02
N GLN A 205 5.41 5.16 5.65
CA GLN A 205 5.25 3.78 6.10
C GLN A 205 5.08 2.77 4.97
N ALA A 206 4.61 3.18 3.80
CA ALA A 206 4.44 2.30 2.64
C ALA A 206 5.81 1.95 2.03
N SER A 207 6.64 1.24 2.80
CA SER A 207 8.04 0.93 2.49
C SER A 207 8.25 -0.43 1.82
N GLY A 208 7.19 -1.24 1.69
CA GLY A 208 7.24 -2.60 1.14
C GLY A 208 7.91 -3.63 2.05
N ASP A 209 8.02 -3.32 3.33
CA ASP A 209 8.62 -4.18 4.35
C ASP A 209 7.95 -5.56 4.42
N GLY A 210 6.62 -5.65 4.26
CA GLY A 210 5.92 -6.95 4.23
C GLY A 210 6.34 -7.83 3.07
N VAL A 211 6.48 -7.28 1.86
CA VAL A 211 6.96 -8.02 0.68
C VAL A 211 8.41 -8.47 0.89
N ALA A 212 9.27 -7.58 1.40
CA ALA A 212 10.67 -7.90 1.67
C ALA A 212 10.82 -8.99 2.75
N MET A 213 10.02 -8.93 3.83
CA MET A 213 10.01 -9.99 4.86
C MET A 213 9.56 -11.33 4.31
N ALA A 214 8.48 -11.34 3.54
CA ALA A 214 7.95 -12.56 2.93
C ALA A 214 8.95 -13.21 1.97
N TRP A 215 9.55 -12.41 1.08
CA TRP A 215 10.60 -12.87 0.17
C TRP A 215 11.82 -13.44 0.90
N CYS A 216 12.33 -12.73 1.89
CA CYS A 216 13.48 -13.21 2.69
C CYS A 216 13.16 -14.50 3.47
N ALA A 217 11.91 -14.77 3.74
CA ALA A 217 11.43 -16.00 4.38
C ALA A 217 11.15 -17.15 3.39
N GLY A 218 11.28 -16.92 2.08
CA GLY A 218 11.08 -17.91 1.03
C GLY A 218 9.69 -17.96 0.42
N ALA A 219 8.83 -16.98 0.72
CA ALA A 219 7.54 -16.86 0.05
C ALA A 219 7.71 -16.37 -1.40
N ALA A 220 6.88 -16.89 -2.31
CA ALA A 220 6.85 -16.42 -3.70
C ALA A 220 6.28 -14.99 -3.79
N VAL A 221 6.86 -14.20 -4.68
CA VAL A 221 6.37 -12.87 -5.05
C VAL A 221 6.09 -12.82 -6.54
N ARG A 222 5.15 -11.95 -6.96
CA ARG A 222 4.72 -11.89 -8.36
C ARG A 222 4.41 -10.45 -8.76
N ASP A 223 4.61 -10.13 -10.05
CA ASP A 223 4.14 -8.90 -10.72
C ASP A 223 4.72 -7.60 -10.14
N LEU A 224 5.93 -7.64 -9.56
CA LEU A 224 6.52 -6.51 -8.84
C LEU A 224 6.91 -5.35 -9.76
N GLU A 225 7.05 -5.55 -11.06
CA GLU A 225 7.26 -4.49 -12.05
C GLU A 225 6.04 -3.60 -12.28
N PHE A 226 4.84 -4.03 -11.88
CA PHE A 226 3.62 -3.28 -12.09
C PHE A 226 3.33 -2.35 -10.92
N VAL A 227 3.73 -1.09 -11.10
CA VAL A 227 3.42 0.03 -10.22
C VAL A 227 2.53 1.01 -10.97
N GLN A 228 1.39 1.37 -10.39
CA GLN A 228 0.51 2.39 -10.94
C GLN A 228 0.99 3.77 -10.49
N PHE A 229 1.26 4.64 -11.46
CA PHE A 229 1.51 6.04 -11.23
C PHE A 229 0.20 6.82 -11.39
N HIS A 230 -0.14 7.62 -10.36
CA HIS A 230 -1.30 8.51 -10.44
C HIS A 230 -0.90 9.82 -11.09
N PRO A 231 -1.64 10.32 -12.11
CA PRO A 231 -1.19 11.47 -12.89
C PRO A 231 -1.25 12.80 -12.13
N THR A 232 -2.09 12.92 -11.08
CA THR A 232 -2.38 14.20 -10.42
C THR A 232 -1.98 14.19 -8.94
N ALA A 233 -0.69 14.05 -8.66
CA ALA A 233 -0.11 14.35 -7.35
C ALA A 233 0.33 15.81 -7.31
N LEU A 234 0.02 16.51 -6.20
CA LEU A 234 0.43 17.90 -5.98
C LEU A 234 1.97 18.01 -6.00
N MET A 235 2.49 18.91 -6.81
CA MET A 235 3.92 19.18 -6.96
C MET A 235 4.25 20.62 -6.51
N LEU A 236 4.51 20.76 -5.21
CA LEU A 236 4.96 22.01 -4.61
C LEU A 236 6.26 21.79 -3.84
N PRO A 237 7.25 22.67 -3.96
CA PRO A 237 8.46 22.61 -3.17
C PRO A 237 8.15 22.61 -1.66
N GLY A 238 8.68 21.61 -0.94
CA GLY A 238 8.48 21.47 0.51
C GLY A 238 7.13 20.90 0.96
N ALA A 239 6.17 20.68 0.03
CA ALA A 239 4.92 19.99 0.34
C ALA A 239 5.03 18.48 0.08
N PRO A 240 4.30 17.63 0.83
CA PRO A 240 4.14 16.23 0.45
C PRO A 240 3.35 16.13 -0.86
N HIS A 241 3.64 15.10 -1.66
CA HIS A 241 2.90 14.80 -2.89
C HIS A 241 1.48 14.33 -2.58
N PHE A 242 0.63 15.28 -2.25
CA PHE A 242 -0.76 15.02 -1.90
C PHE A 242 -1.55 14.56 -3.14
N LEU A 243 -2.33 13.50 -3.01
CA LEU A 243 -3.19 13.02 -4.08
C LEU A 243 -4.32 14.03 -4.34
N ILE A 244 -4.49 14.43 -5.60
CA ILE A 244 -5.72 15.06 -6.07
C ILE A 244 -6.52 13.98 -6.80
N SER A 245 -7.63 13.56 -6.20
CA SER A 245 -8.45 12.43 -6.66
C SER A 245 -8.84 12.57 -8.13
N GLU A 246 -8.93 11.43 -8.81
CA GLU A 246 -9.45 11.35 -10.19
C GLU A 246 -10.90 11.82 -10.31
N ALA A 247 -11.67 11.73 -9.24
CA ALA A 247 -13.06 12.17 -9.21
C ALA A 247 -13.22 13.65 -9.62
N VAL A 248 -12.23 14.53 -9.34
CA VAL A 248 -12.30 15.93 -9.81
C VAL A 248 -12.26 16.03 -11.34
N ARG A 249 -11.52 15.12 -12.02
CA ARG A 249 -11.50 15.04 -13.49
C ARG A 249 -12.82 14.46 -14.03
N GLY A 250 -13.39 13.51 -13.32
CA GLY A 250 -14.74 12.98 -13.59
C GLY A 250 -15.83 14.06 -13.52
N GLU A 251 -15.67 15.04 -12.64
CA GLU A 251 -16.58 16.18 -12.50
C GLU A 251 -16.24 17.38 -13.42
N GLY A 252 -15.18 17.28 -14.24
CA GLY A 252 -14.90 18.26 -15.29
C GLY A 252 -13.57 19.00 -15.20
N ALA A 253 -12.72 18.72 -14.19
CA ALA A 253 -11.38 19.30 -14.14
C ALA A 253 -10.52 18.85 -15.34
N ARG A 254 -9.58 19.69 -15.77
CA ARG A 254 -8.80 19.51 -17.00
C ARG A 254 -7.30 19.59 -16.76
N LEU A 255 -6.55 18.70 -17.41
CA LEU A 255 -5.09 18.78 -17.46
C LEU A 255 -4.64 19.82 -18.49
N ARG A 256 -3.63 20.62 -18.12
CA ARG A 256 -3.09 21.70 -18.96
C ARG A 256 -1.56 21.71 -18.88
N ASP A 257 -0.93 22.06 -19.98
CA ASP A 257 0.46 22.51 -20.00
C ASP A 257 0.55 24.03 -19.74
N ARG A 258 1.76 24.56 -19.65
CA ARG A 258 2.01 25.98 -19.42
C ARG A 258 1.41 26.90 -20.49
N GLN A 259 1.23 26.40 -21.71
CA GLN A 259 0.69 27.14 -22.85
C GLN A 259 -0.85 27.05 -22.91
N GLY A 260 -1.49 26.31 -21.97
CA GLY A 260 -2.93 26.07 -21.92
C GLY A 260 -3.39 24.89 -22.79
N GLY A 261 -2.46 24.18 -23.45
CA GLY A 261 -2.75 22.99 -24.25
C GLY A 261 -3.11 21.78 -23.37
N SER A 262 -3.82 20.81 -23.94
CA SER A 262 -4.13 19.56 -23.25
C SER A 262 -3.04 18.51 -23.52
N PRO A 263 -2.32 18.01 -22.50
CA PRO A 263 -1.31 16.96 -22.69
C PRO A 263 -1.92 15.60 -23.05
N VAL A 264 -3.24 15.46 -22.94
CA VAL A 264 -3.98 14.20 -23.12
C VAL A 264 -4.97 14.23 -24.31
N GLU A 265 -4.89 15.25 -25.15
CA GLU A 265 -5.81 15.45 -26.29
C GLU A 265 -5.86 14.25 -27.24
N GLN A 266 -4.73 13.57 -27.44
CA GLN A 266 -4.62 12.43 -28.36
C GLN A 266 -5.07 11.09 -27.73
N LEU A 267 -5.37 11.08 -26.44
CA LEU A 267 -5.80 9.86 -25.76
C LEU A 267 -7.30 9.63 -25.94
N THR A 268 -7.69 8.41 -26.27
CA THR A 268 -9.09 8.01 -26.22
C THR A 268 -9.60 8.12 -24.78
N GLY A 269 -10.59 9.00 -24.55
CA GLY A 269 -11.09 9.34 -23.22
C GLY A 269 -10.46 10.60 -22.61
N GLY A 270 -9.42 11.19 -23.22
CA GLY A 270 -8.82 12.46 -22.77
C GLY A 270 -8.39 12.42 -21.30
N ASP A 271 -8.88 13.36 -20.51
CA ASP A 271 -8.61 13.44 -19.06
C ASP A 271 -9.05 12.21 -18.26
N LEU A 272 -9.97 11.39 -18.79
CA LEU A 272 -10.48 10.15 -18.19
C LEU A 272 -9.92 8.87 -18.86
N ALA A 273 -8.88 8.98 -19.68
CA ALA A 273 -8.16 7.82 -20.15
C ALA A 273 -7.53 7.02 -18.99
N PRO A 274 -7.16 5.75 -19.19
CA PRO A 274 -6.50 4.93 -18.16
C PRO A 274 -5.28 5.63 -17.55
N ARG A 275 -5.09 5.50 -16.24
CA ARG A 275 -4.05 6.21 -15.46
C ARG A 275 -2.65 6.06 -16.01
N ASP A 276 -2.30 4.85 -16.45
CA ASP A 276 -0.99 4.56 -17.06
C ASP A 276 -0.76 5.38 -18.34
N GLN A 277 -1.79 5.55 -19.19
CA GLN A 277 -1.71 6.35 -20.41
C GLN A 277 -1.59 7.84 -20.08
N VAL A 278 -2.43 8.35 -19.16
CA VAL A 278 -2.39 9.75 -18.74
C VAL A 278 -1.04 10.07 -18.10
N SER A 279 -0.54 9.23 -17.19
CA SER A 279 0.76 9.45 -16.52
C SER A 279 1.92 9.49 -17.53
N ARG A 280 1.93 8.62 -18.55
CA ARG A 280 2.94 8.66 -19.63
C ARG A 280 2.82 9.94 -20.47
N ALA A 281 1.61 10.33 -20.82
CA ALA A 281 1.40 11.57 -21.58
C ALA A 281 1.92 12.80 -20.83
N LEU A 282 1.63 12.89 -19.53
CA LEU A 282 2.17 13.97 -18.68
C LEU A 282 3.70 13.92 -18.60
N ALA A 283 4.27 12.74 -18.30
CA ALA A 283 5.72 12.59 -18.18
C ALA A 283 6.46 13.01 -19.45
N ARG A 284 5.97 12.61 -20.62
CA ARG A 284 6.52 13.02 -21.93
C ARG A 284 6.39 14.50 -22.14
N ARG A 285 5.22 15.08 -21.88
CA ARG A 285 5.00 16.51 -22.05
C ARG A 285 5.89 17.35 -21.14
N MET A 286 6.08 16.91 -19.89
CA MET A 286 7.02 17.51 -18.95
C MET A 286 8.46 17.48 -19.50
N GLN A 287 8.88 16.33 -20.04
CA GLN A 287 10.22 16.18 -20.64
C GLN A 287 10.39 17.07 -21.88
N GLU A 288 9.40 17.15 -22.78
CA GLU A 288 9.41 18.03 -23.96
C GLU A 288 9.56 19.51 -23.60
N LEU A 289 8.91 19.94 -22.51
CA LEU A 289 8.93 21.32 -22.05
C LEU A 289 10.09 21.64 -21.11
N GLY A 290 10.80 20.62 -20.61
CA GLY A 290 11.83 20.78 -19.58
C GLY A 290 11.26 21.23 -18.23
N GLU A 291 10.02 20.81 -17.92
CA GLU A 291 9.29 21.19 -16.71
C GLU A 291 9.19 19.99 -15.74
N ASP A 292 9.09 20.27 -14.44
CA ASP A 292 8.96 19.26 -13.36
C ASP A 292 7.49 18.98 -12.99
N HIS A 293 6.54 19.75 -13.53
CA HIS A 293 5.10 19.56 -13.33
C HIS A 293 4.30 20.12 -14.52
N LEU A 294 3.04 19.70 -14.61
CA LEU A 294 2.01 20.32 -15.44
C LEU A 294 0.91 20.88 -14.52
N TRP A 295 -0.24 21.20 -15.06
CA TRP A 295 -1.28 21.91 -14.36
C TRP A 295 -2.61 21.16 -14.38
N LEU A 296 -3.34 21.22 -13.27
CA LEU A 296 -4.73 20.78 -13.17
C LEU A 296 -5.63 22.00 -12.97
N ASP A 297 -6.57 22.20 -13.87
CA ASP A 297 -7.57 23.26 -13.82
C ASP A 297 -8.87 22.72 -13.21
N LEU A 298 -9.18 23.14 -11.99
CA LEU A 298 -10.41 22.74 -11.29
C LEU A 298 -11.58 23.70 -11.56
N ARG A 299 -11.33 24.88 -12.12
CA ARG A 299 -12.34 25.92 -12.33
C ARG A 299 -13.56 25.45 -13.16
N PRO A 300 -13.42 24.57 -14.18
CA PRO A 300 -14.58 24.06 -14.91
C PRO A 300 -15.59 23.27 -14.07
N VAL A 301 -15.21 22.74 -12.91
CA VAL A 301 -16.10 22.01 -11.99
C VAL A 301 -17.10 22.96 -11.33
N GLY A 302 -16.68 24.20 -11.06
CA GLY A 302 -17.46 25.22 -10.39
C GLY A 302 -17.33 25.18 -8.88
N GLU A 303 -17.17 26.36 -8.27
CA GLU A 303 -16.91 26.51 -6.83
C GLU A 303 -17.93 25.81 -5.92
N PRO A 304 -19.29 25.94 -6.13
CA PRO A 304 -20.26 25.27 -5.26
C PRO A 304 -20.13 23.74 -5.24
N ARG A 305 -19.77 23.15 -6.38
CA ARG A 305 -19.58 21.69 -6.47
C ARG A 305 -18.27 21.27 -5.84
N LEU A 306 -17.19 22.03 -6.04
CA LEU A 306 -15.90 21.79 -5.41
C LEU A 306 -16.01 21.81 -3.88
N GLU A 307 -16.65 22.84 -3.31
CA GLU A 307 -16.85 22.98 -1.86
C GLU A 307 -17.69 21.83 -1.27
N LYS A 308 -18.68 21.34 -2.01
CA LYS A 308 -19.56 20.26 -1.56
C LYS A 308 -18.91 18.88 -1.63
N GLN A 309 -18.22 18.58 -2.75
CA GLN A 309 -17.76 17.21 -3.04
C GLN A 309 -16.28 16.99 -2.69
N PHE A 310 -15.45 18.04 -2.68
CA PHE A 310 -14.00 17.94 -2.51
C PHE A 310 -13.43 18.85 -1.42
N PRO A 311 -14.08 18.93 -0.23
CA PRO A 311 -13.67 19.85 0.83
C PRO A 311 -12.26 19.57 1.34
N THR A 312 -11.81 18.32 1.40
CA THR A 312 -10.48 17.94 1.86
C THR A 312 -9.40 18.38 0.85
N ILE A 313 -9.66 18.21 -0.45
CA ILE A 313 -8.75 18.65 -1.52
C ILE A 313 -8.58 20.17 -1.46
N LEU A 314 -9.70 20.93 -1.36
CA LEU A 314 -9.65 22.39 -1.26
C LEU A 314 -8.90 22.84 0.00
N ALA A 315 -9.26 22.29 1.16
CA ALA A 315 -8.60 22.64 2.42
C ALA A 315 -7.09 22.35 2.36
N ARG A 316 -6.70 21.23 1.76
CA ARG A 316 -5.30 20.86 1.63
C ARG A 316 -4.54 21.79 0.69
N CYS A 317 -5.07 22.12 -0.48
CA CYS A 317 -4.46 23.08 -1.39
C CYS A 317 -4.33 24.46 -0.74
N ARG A 318 -5.39 24.94 -0.08
CA ARG A 318 -5.40 26.22 0.65
C ARG A 318 -4.35 26.24 1.78
N SER A 319 -4.11 25.11 2.46
CA SER A 319 -3.07 25.02 3.50
C SER A 319 -1.64 25.20 2.95
N PHE A 320 -1.46 25.08 1.66
CA PHE A 320 -0.21 25.36 0.93
C PHE A 320 -0.23 26.68 0.14
N GLY A 321 -1.24 27.53 0.37
CA GLY A 321 -1.34 28.84 -0.27
C GLY A 321 -1.92 28.81 -1.68
N LEU A 322 -2.52 27.69 -2.12
CA LEU A 322 -3.19 27.59 -3.42
C LEU A 322 -4.70 27.77 -3.27
N GLU A 323 -5.31 28.49 -4.25
CA GLU A 323 -6.78 28.63 -4.32
C GLU A 323 -7.33 27.90 -5.57
N PRO A 324 -7.73 26.62 -5.44
CA PRO A 324 -8.11 25.79 -6.59
C PRO A 324 -9.32 26.29 -7.40
N THR A 325 -10.15 27.15 -6.79
CA THR A 325 -11.30 27.73 -7.48
C THR A 325 -10.91 28.88 -8.43
N ARG A 326 -9.68 29.39 -8.32
CA ARG A 326 -9.22 30.60 -9.05
C ARG A 326 -7.95 30.39 -9.86
N GLU A 327 -7.10 29.44 -9.45
CA GLU A 327 -5.79 29.23 -10.06
C GLU A 327 -5.55 27.76 -10.45
N LEU A 328 -4.56 27.54 -11.29
CA LEU A 328 -4.12 26.22 -11.72
C LEU A 328 -3.30 25.55 -10.61
N ILE A 329 -3.49 24.26 -10.43
CA ILE A 329 -2.79 23.47 -9.43
C ILE A 329 -1.64 22.70 -10.08
N PRO A 330 -0.38 22.86 -9.59
CA PRO A 330 0.75 22.12 -10.14
C PRO A 330 0.66 20.64 -9.78
N VAL A 331 0.72 19.76 -10.80
CA VAL A 331 0.59 18.32 -10.66
C VAL A 331 1.61 17.56 -11.50
N ALA A 332 2.03 16.39 -11.01
CA ALA A 332 2.84 15.47 -11.79
C ALA A 332 2.48 14.01 -11.46
N PRO A 333 2.88 13.05 -12.30
CA PRO A 333 2.78 11.63 -11.98
C PRO A 333 3.55 11.27 -10.71
N ALA A 334 2.96 10.40 -9.88
CA ALA A 334 3.62 9.89 -8.68
C ALA A 334 3.20 8.43 -8.42
N ALA A 335 4.09 7.62 -7.83
CA ALA A 335 3.78 6.24 -7.44
C ALA A 335 2.60 6.24 -6.46
N HIS A 336 1.59 5.40 -6.74
CA HIS A 336 0.32 5.45 -6.03
C HIS A 336 -0.13 4.08 -5.52
N TYR A 337 -0.06 3.03 -6.33
CA TYR A 337 -0.50 1.69 -5.97
C TYR A 337 0.41 0.63 -6.59
N TRP A 338 0.70 -0.44 -5.83
CA TRP A 338 1.52 -1.55 -6.29
C TRP A 338 0.64 -2.77 -6.57
N MET A 339 0.55 -3.21 -7.83
CA MET A 339 -0.27 -4.37 -8.21
C MET A 339 0.38 -5.69 -7.84
N GLY A 340 1.70 -5.75 -7.87
CA GLY A 340 2.48 -6.90 -7.43
C GLY A 340 2.66 -7.00 -5.91
N GLY A 341 3.11 -8.14 -5.44
CA GLY A 341 3.30 -8.41 -4.02
C GLY A 341 3.57 -9.88 -3.73
N VAL A 342 3.28 -10.30 -2.50
CA VAL A 342 3.34 -11.70 -2.09
C VAL A 342 2.26 -12.48 -2.82
N SER A 343 2.65 -13.56 -3.51
CA SER A 343 1.71 -14.41 -4.25
C SER A 343 0.78 -15.15 -3.29
N THR A 344 -0.52 -15.04 -3.49
CA THR A 344 -1.54 -15.69 -2.66
C THR A 344 -2.56 -16.44 -3.51
N ASP A 345 -3.21 -17.42 -2.90
CA ASP A 345 -4.43 -18.01 -3.41
C ASP A 345 -5.67 -17.14 -3.10
N LEU A 346 -6.85 -17.61 -3.47
CA LEU A 346 -8.12 -16.91 -3.25
C LEU A 346 -8.54 -16.82 -1.76
N GLU A 347 -7.90 -17.55 -0.89
CA GLU A 347 -8.11 -17.54 0.56
C GLU A 347 -7.01 -16.74 1.30
N GLY A 348 -6.14 -16.04 0.55
CA GLY A 348 -5.04 -15.24 1.09
C GLY A 348 -3.86 -16.04 1.61
N ALA A 349 -3.83 -17.37 1.41
CA ALA A 349 -2.71 -18.21 1.82
C ALA A 349 -1.54 -18.06 0.84
N THR A 350 -0.32 -18.02 1.38
CA THR A 350 0.93 -18.04 0.60
C THR A 350 1.42 -19.47 0.39
N GLY A 351 2.54 -19.65 -0.31
CA GLY A 351 3.20 -20.96 -0.42
C GLY A 351 3.84 -21.47 0.88
N LEU A 352 3.89 -20.66 1.93
CA LEU A 352 4.39 -21.04 3.26
C LEU A 352 3.20 -21.33 4.18
N GLU A 353 3.16 -22.54 4.77
CA GLU A 353 2.12 -22.89 5.73
C GLU A 353 2.08 -21.89 6.91
N GLY A 354 0.89 -21.46 7.33
CA GLY A 354 0.72 -20.51 8.42
C GLY A 354 1.06 -19.05 8.07
N LEU A 355 1.43 -18.75 6.81
CA LEU A 355 1.64 -17.39 6.33
C LEU A 355 0.54 -16.98 5.35
N TYR A 356 -0.10 -15.85 5.62
CA TYR A 356 -1.15 -15.24 4.82
C TYR A 356 -0.77 -13.81 4.45
N ALA A 357 -1.31 -13.31 3.33
CA ALA A 357 -1.16 -11.92 2.93
C ALA A 357 -2.46 -11.39 2.33
N VAL A 358 -2.86 -10.15 2.71
CA VAL A 358 -4.10 -9.51 2.25
C VAL A 358 -3.91 -8.01 2.04
N GLY A 359 -4.68 -7.43 1.12
CA GLY A 359 -4.53 -6.03 0.69
C GLY A 359 -3.27 -5.83 -0.14
N GLU A 360 -2.79 -4.61 -0.26
CA GLU A 360 -1.74 -4.20 -1.21
C GLU A 360 -0.37 -4.89 -1.01
N VAL A 361 -0.13 -5.58 0.10
CA VAL A 361 1.07 -6.42 0.28
C VAL A 361 0.98 -7.72 -0.52
N ALA A 362 -0.24 -8.16 -0.86
CA ALA A 362 -0.52 -9.38 -1.61
C ALA A 362 -0.64 -9.09 -3.10
N CYS A 363 -0.25 -10.06 -3.92
CA CYS A 363 -0.62 -10.14 -5.32
C CYS A 363 -1.68 -11.23 -5.49
N THR A 364 -2.95 -10.83 -5.41
CA THR A 364 -4.12 -11.71 -5.57
C THR A 364 -4.39 -12.08 -7.03
N GLY A 365 -3.79 -11.34 -7.98
CA GLY A 365 -4.07 -11.47 -9.41
C GLY A 365 -5.25 -10.62 -9.90
N VAL A 366 -5.97 -9.93 -9.03
CA VAL A 366 -7.13 -9.08 -9.41
C VAL A 366 -6.73 -7.97 -10.39
N HIS A 367 -5.58 -7.34 -10.18
CA HIS A 367 -5.24 -6.08 -10.85
C HIS A 367 -4.44 -6.25 -12.14
N GLY A 368 -3.84 -7.41 -12.37
CA GLY A 368 -3.00 -7.63 -13.54
C GLY A 368 -1.91 -6.54 -13.68
N ALA A 369 -1.74 -6.02 -14.88
CA ALA A 369 -0.71 -5.02 -15.17
C ALA A 369 -1.11 -3.56 -14.81
N ASN A 370 -2.40 -3.30 -14.53
CA ASN A 370 -2.89 -1.96 -14.18
C ASN A 370 -4.24 -2.06 -13.47
N ARG A 371 -4.34 -1.41 -12.32
CA ARG A 371 -5.51 -1.48 -11.44
C ARG A 371 -6.66 -0.60 -11.95
N LEU A 372 -7.87 -1.14 -12.01
CA LEU A 372 -9.09 -0.36 -12.16
C LEU A 372 -9.29 0.51 -10.90
N ALA A 373 -9.65 1.77 -11.08
CA ALA A 373 -9.88 2.70 -9.97
C ALA A 373 -10.87 2.12 -8.94
N SER A 374 -10.69 2.46 -7.66
CA SER A 374 -11.56 2.07 -6.54
C SER A 374 -11.71 0.57 -6.24
N ASN A 375 -11.01 -0.32 -6.97
CA ASN A 375 -10.96 -1.75 -6.64
C ASN A 375 -10.02 -2.07 -5.46
N SER A 376 -9.01 -1.24 -5.14
CA SER A 376 -7.99 -1.58 -4.12
C SER A 376 -8.53 -1.64 -2.70
N LEU A 377 -9.42 -0.71 -2.31
CA LEU A 377 -10.06 -0.78 -0.99
C LEU A 377 -11.01 -1.97 -0.91
N MET A 378 -11.72 -2.29 -2.01
CA MET A 378 -12.58 -3.48 -2.07
C MET A 378 -11.77 -4.77 -1.97
N GLU A 379 -10.59 -4.85 -2.59
CA GLU A 379 -9.67 -5.98 -2.42
C GLU A 379 -9.29 -6.19 -0.96
N CYS A 380 -8.92 -5.11 -0.24
CA CYS A 380 -8.64 -5.16 1.19
C CYS A 380 -9.77 -5.78 2.01
N LEU A 381 -11.03 -5.54 1.62
CA LEU A 381 -12.21 -6.02 2.32
C LEU A 381 -12.55 -7.46 1.95
N VAL A 382 -12.66 -7.75 0.67
CA VAL A 382 -13.08 -9.07 0.16
C VAL A 382 -12.10 -10.15 0.60
N PHE A 383 -10.78 -9.97 0.35
CA PHE A 383 -9.81 -11.01 0.68
C PHE A 383 -9.52 -11.11 2.18
N ALA A 384 -9.62 -10.02 2.95
CA ALA A 384 -9.55 -10.10 4.41
C ALA A 384 -10.72 -10.91 5.00
N ARG A 385 -11.94 -10.80 4.46
CA ARG A 385 -13.09 -11.59 4.88
C ARG A 385 -12.92 -13.09 4.64
N ARG A 386 -12.08 -13.49 3.68
CA ARG A 386 -11.78 -14.92 3.46
C ARG A 386 -11.08 -15.56 4.65
N LEU A 387 -10.34 -14.77 5.43
CA LEU A 387 -9.64 -15.26 6.62
C LEU A 387 -10.54 -15.69 7.77
N ARG A 388 -11.86 -15.53 7.67
CA ARG A 388 -12.81 -16.23 8.57
C ARG A 388 -12.67 -17.75 8.51
N GLY A 389 -12.18 -18.29 7.39
CA GLY A 389 -11.86 -19.70 7.20
C GLY A 389 -10.37 -20.02 7.41
N ILE A 390 -9.61 -19.17 8.11
CA ILE A 390 -8.17 -19.33 8.30
C ILE A 390 -7.82 -20.72 8.86
N ARG A 391 -6.82 -21.36 8.26
CA ARG A 391 -6.28 -22.62 8.77
C ARG A 391 -5.11 -22.31 9.69
N LEU A 392 -5.24 -22.74 10.95
CA LEU A 392 -4.20 -22.56 11.94
C LEU A 392 -3.29 -23.80 11.97
N GLY A 393 -2.00 -23.57 11.96
CA GLY A 393 -1.03 -24.61 12.21
C GLY A 393 -1.13 -25.16 13.66
N ALA A 394 -0.39 -26.23 13.97
CA ALA A 394 -0.26 -26.71 15.35
C ALA A 394 0.27 -25.57 16.23
N ALA A 395 -0.18 -25.50 17.48
CA ALA A 395 0.38 -24.54 18.43
C ALA A 395 1.89 -24.83 18.58
N PRO A 396 2.75 -23.80 18.46
CA PRO A 396 4.16 -23.99 18.79
C PRO A 396 4.30 -24.41 20.26
N GLU A 397 5.27 -25.27 20.58
CA GLU A 397 5.49 -25.65 21.95
C GLU A 397 5.84 -24.42 22.81
N PRO A 398 5.30 -24.34 24.06
CA PRO A 398 5.54 -23.19 24.93
C PRO A 398 7.04 -23.05 25.21
N GLY A 399 7.63 -21.95 24.74
CA GLY A 399 8.98 -21.58 25.11
C GLY A 399 8.99 -20.89 26.47
N ARG A 400 9.99 -21.13 27.28
CA ARG A 400 10.18 -20.37 28.52
C ARG A 400 10.48 -18.92 28.18
N PRO A 401 9.79 -17.93 28.75
CA PRO A 401 10.18 -16.54 28.65
C PRO A 401 11.63 -16.41 29.15
N GLN A 402 12.51 -15.88 28.34
CA GLN A 402 13.89 -15.58 28.76
C GLN A 402 14.01 -14.07 28.87
N GLU A 403 14.61 -13.58 29.95
CA GLU A 403 15.01 -12.19 30.04
C GLU A 403 16.15 -11.89 29.02
N PRO A 404 16.26 -10.66 28.50
CA PRO A 404 17.35 -10.32 27.61
C PRO A 404 18.69 -10.54 28.31
N THR A 405 19.47 -11.50 27.82
CA THR A 405 20.78 -11.84 28.41
C THR A 405 21.91 -10.99 27.88
N THR A 406 21.69 -10.29 26.77
CA THR A 406 22.70 -9.46 26.09
C THR A 406 22.08 -8.16 25.58
N THR A 407 22.93 -7.13 25.50
CA THR A 407 22.56 -5.81 24.96
C THR A 407 23.16 -5.64 23.57
N LEU A 408 22.41 -5.02 22.66
CA LEU A 408 22.88 -4.66 21.34
C LEU A 408 23.88 -3.51 21.45
N GLU A 409 25.11 -3.76 21.07
CA GLU A 409 26.12 -2.70 20.94
C GLU A 409 25.86 -1.91 19.66
N VAL A 410 25.65 -0.61 19.81
CA VAL A 410 25.38 0.29 18.69
C VAL A 410 26.44 1.39 18.66
N PRO A 411 27.34 1.38 17.67
CA PRO A 411 28.29 2.46 17.46
C PRO A 411 27.57 3.79 17.23
N SER A 412 28.15 4.88 17.73
CA SER A 412 27.64 6.23 17.41
C SER A 412 27.62 6.45 15.90
N ARG A 413 26.48 6.88 15.38
CA ARG A 413 26.27 7.13 13.94
C ARG A 413 25.52 8.44 13.73
N ASP A 414 25.80 9.07 12.60
CA ASP A 414 24.99 10.18 12.11
C ASP A 414 23.65 9.67 11.62
N PRO A 415 22.52 10.00 12.29
CA PRO A 415 21.18 9.58 11.85
C PRO A 415 20.84 10.09 10.45
N VAL A 416 21.36 11.24 10.06
CA VAL A 416 21.13 11.88 8.76
C VAL A 416 21.69 11.04 7.62
N LEU A 417 22.71 10.23 7.88
CA LEU A 417 23.31 9.37 6.84
C LEU A 417 22.32 8.32 6.32
N LEU A 418 21.57 7.66 7.20
CA LEU A 418 20.58 6.66 6.80
C LEU A 418 19.41 7.30 6.04
N GLU A 419 18.95 8.48 6.46
CA GLU A 419 17.92 9.22 5.76
C GLU A 419 18.36 9.62 4.34
N ARG A 420 19.61 10.09 4.18
CA ARG A 420 20.20 10.38 2.85
C ARG A 420 20.27 9.13 1.98
N GLN A 421 20.73 8.00 2.51
CA GLN A 421 20.81 6.74 1.76
C GLN A 421 19.42 6.27 1.28
N ILE A 422 18.39 6.47 2.10
CA ILE A 422 16.99 6.18 1.71
C ILE A 422 16.53 7.16 0.63
N ALA A 423 16.82 8.46 0.76
CA ALA A 423 16.46 9.45 -0.25
C ALA A 423 17.14 9.17 -1.60
N ASP A 424 18.43 8.84 -1.59
CA ASP A 424 19.20 8.47 -2.78
C ASP A 424 18.65 7.19 -3.45
N LEU A 425 18.22 6.20 -2.65
CA LEU A 425 17.60 4.99 -3.18
C LEU A 425 16.24 5.31 -3.84
N ARG A 426 15.42 6.16 -3.21
CA ARG A 426 14.14 6.60 -3.77
C ARG A 426 14.31 7.33 -5.09
N GLN A 427 15.34 8.18 -5.19
CA GLN A 427 15.67 8.87 -6.43
C GLN A 427 16.15 7.90 -7.52
N LEU A 428 17.00 6.93 -7.16
CA LEU A 428 17.45 5.87 -8.06
C LEU A 428 16.25 5.08 -8.62
N CYS A 429 15.32 4.65 -7.77
CA CYS A 429 14.13 3.91 -8.20
C CYS A 429 13.21 4.76 -9.09
N TRP A 430 13.06 6.06 -8.78
CA TRP A 430 12.29 6.98 -9.60
C TRP A 430 12.88 7.11 -11.02
N GLN A 431 14.19 7.30 -11.10
CA GLN A 431 14.89 7.49 -12.38
C GLN A 431 14.99 6.20 -13.21
N SER A 432 15.06 5.02 -12.58
CA SER A 432 15.28 3.76 -13.29
C SER A 432 14.01 2.96 -13.54
N ALA A 433 13.08 2.95 -12.60
CA ALA A 433 11.86 2.14 -12.62
C ALA A 433 10.58 2.98 -12.50
N GLY A 434 10.64 4.27 -12.84
CA GLY A 434 9.51 5.19 -12.87
C GLY A 434 8.53 4.93 -14.01
N VAL A 435 7.90 6.01 -14.51
CA VAL A 435 6.81 5.94 -15.50
C VAL A 435 7.26 5.30 -16.82
N GLU A 436 8.44 5.66 -17.31
CA GLU A 436 9.06 5.07 -18.50
C GLU A 436 10.44 4.49 -18.13
N ARG A 437 10.78 3.35 -18.69
CA ARG A 437 11.94 2.55 -18.30
C ARG A 437 12.81 2.20 -19.49
N GLN A 438 14.12 2.06 -19.24
CA GLN A 438 15.09 1.70 -20.27
C GLN A 438 15.99 0.57 -19.77
N GLY A 439 16.23 -0.45 -20.61
CA GLY A 439 16.97 -1.65 -20.23
C GLY A 439 18.36 -1.40 -19.67
N GLY A 440 19.14 -0.51 -20.30
CA GLY A 440 20.47 -0.15 -19.83
C GLY A 440 20.47 0.55 -18.47
N VAL A 441 19.48 1.42 -18.23
CA VAL A 441 19.30 2.12 -16.94
C VAL A 441 18.91 1.13 -15.84
N LEU A 442 17.98 0.20 -16.12
CA LEU A 442 17.60 -0.86 -15.18
C LEU A 442 18.80 -1.74 -14.79
N THR A 443 19.64 -2.12 -15.76
CA THR A 443 20.84 -2.96 -15.48
C THR A 443 21.83 -2.24 -14.58
N GLY A 444 22.11 -0.97 -14.84
CA GLY A 444 23.00 -0.16 -14.00
C GLY A 444 22.46 0.03 -12.58
N ALA A 445 21.16 0.35 -12.47
CA ALA A 445 20.47 0.51 -11.19
C ALA A 445 20.46 -0.79 -10.36
N LEU A 446 20.23 -1.95 -11.00
CA LEU A 446 20.26 -3.26 -10.34
C LEU A 446 21.64 -3.54 -9.71
N SER A 447 22.71 -3.27 -10.46
CA SER A 447 24.08 -3.44 -9.97
C SER A 447 24.36 -2.56 -8.75
N GLU A 448 23.92 -1.31 -8.77
CA GLU A 448 24.08 -0.37 -7.67
C GLU A 448 23.26 -0.77 -6.44
N VAL A 449 21.99 -1.19 -6.62
CA VAL A 449 21.14 -1.67 -5.52
C VAL A 449 21.76 -2.90 -4.85
N ARG A 450 22.24 -3.88 -5.62
CA ARG A 450 22.94 -5.07 -5.10
C ARG A 450 24.20 -4.71 -4.31
N ARG A 451 24.98 -3.77 -4.80
CA ARG A 451 26.17 -3.26 -4.11
C ARG A 451 25.80 -2.63 -2.75
N ARG A 452 24.80 -1.72 -2.74
CA ARG A 452 24.32 -1.07 -1.50
C ARG A 452 23.74 -2.09 -0.52
N ARG A 453 22.94 -3.05 -1.00
CA ARG A 453 22.38 -4.13 -0.18
C ARG A 453 23.47 -4.93 0.50
N SER A 454 24.49 -5.37 -0.24
CA SER A 454 25.63 -6.10 0.30
C SER A 454 26.40 -5.30 1.38
N GLN A 455 26.48 -3.98 1.25
CA GLN A 455 27.10 -3.12 2.27
C GLN A 455 26.27 -3.08 3.56
N VAL A 456 24.97 -2.85 3.45
CA VAL A 456 24.05 -2.78 4.60
C VAL A 456 23.97 -4.11 5.33
N GLU A 457 23.94 -5.24 4.62
CA GLU A 457 23.87 -6.58 5.22
C GLU A 457 25.16 -6.99 5.97
N ARG A 458 26.28 -6.29 5.75
CA ARG A 458 27.52 -6.47 6.53
C ARG A 458 27.54 -5.67 7.82
N ASP A 459 26.59 -4.78 8.03
CA ASP A 459 26.56 -3.95 9.22
C ASP A 459 26.45 -4.81 10.50
N PRO A 460 27.35 -4.64 11.49
CA PRO A 460 27.38 -5.51 12.66
C PRO A 460 26.11 -5.39 13.53
N VAL A 461 25.48 -4.20 13.61
CA VAL A 461 24.23 -4.00 14.34
C VAL A 461 23.11 -4.81 13.69
N LEU A 462 22.97 -4.70 12.37
CA LEU A 462 21.96 -5.42 11.62
C LEU A 462 22.20 -6.94 11.67
N ARG A 463 23.45 -7.38 11.48
CA ARG A 463 23.82 -8.81 11.55
C ARG A 463 23.51 -9.42 12.92
N ARG A 464 23.83 -8.71 14.01
CA ARG A 464 23.55 -9.18 15.37
C ARG A 464 22.03 -9.29 15.61
N ALA A 465 21.27 -8.27 15.19
CA ALA A 465 19.82 -8.27 15.36
C ALA A 465 19.12 -9.34 14.51
N MET A 466 19.52 -9.49 13.23
CA MET A 466 18.90 -10.45 12.30
C MET A 466 19.37 -11.90 12.58
N GLY A 467 20.52 -12.08 13.22
CA GLY A 467 21.05 -13.38 13.61
C GLY A 467 20.57 -13.86 15.00
N LEU A 468 19.64 -13.15 15.63
CA LEU A 468 19.03 -13.57 16.89
C LEU A 468 18.25 -14.87 16.69
N ALA A 469 18.58 -15.92 17.44
CA ALA A 469 17.89 -17.19 17.31
C ALA A 469 16.48 -17.14 17.91
N PRO A 470 15.53 -17.93 17.38
CA PRO A 470 14.21 -18.08 18.01
C PRO A 470 14.31 -18.50 19.47
N GLY A 471 13.58 -17.78 20.34
CA GLY A 471 13.64 -17.98 21.80
C GLY A 471 14.64 -17.07 22.52
N GLU A 472 15.60 -16.47 21.83
CA GLU A 472 16.49 -15.45 22.40
C GLU A 472 15.85 -14.06 22.39
N GLN A 473 16.33 -13.20 23.32
CA GLN A 473 15.95 -11.79 23.40
C GLN A 473 17.21 -10.94 23.48
N LEU A 474 17.11 -9.72 22.90
CA LEU A 474 18.21 -8.77 22.86
C LEU A 474 17.72 -7.40 23.36
N ALA A 475 18.37 -6.86 24.38
CA ALA A 475 18.08 -5.49 24.81
C ALA A 475 18.64 -4.49 23.79
N VAL A 476 17.80 -3.53 23.38
CA VAL A 476 18.16 -2.49 22.41
C VAL A 476 18.12 -1.15 23.14
N PRO A 477 19.24 -0.47 23.34
CA PRO A 477 19.28 0.83 24.02
C PRO A 477 18.50 1.89 23.20
N GLY A 478 18.08 2.98 23.86
CA GLY A 478 17.20 3.97 23.26
C GLY A 478 17.70 4.59 21.96
N ASP A 479 18.98 4.95 21.90
CA ASP A 479 19.67 5.44 20.69
C ASP A 479 19.88 4.32 19.65
N GLY A 480 20.10 3.10 20.09
CA GLY A 480 20.21 1.91 19.24
C GLY A 480 18.93 1.54 18.49
N ARG A 481 17.78 1.86 19.08
CA ARG A 481 16.48 1.64 18.42
C ARG A 481 16.38 2.35 17.07
N GLN A 482 16.73 3.63 17.02
CA GLN A 482 16.65 4.42 15.81
C GLN A 482 17.61 3.91 14.72
N VAL A 483 18.82 3.55 15.11
CA VAL A 483 19.84 2.99 14.21
C VAL A 483 19.38 1.63 13.66
N LEU A 484 18.92 0.72 14.51
CA LEU A 484 18.44 -0.60 14.08
C LEU A 484 17.28 -0.49 13.11
N LEU A 485 16.26 0.33 13.43
CA LEU A 485 15.09 0.52 12.57
C LEU A 485 15.44 1.20 11.25
N GLY A 486 16.36 2.17 11.27
CA GLY A 486 16.86 2.82 10.05
C GLY A 486 17.59 1.86 9.13
N LEU A 487 18.50 1.04 9.68
CA LEU A 487 19.21 0.00 8.93
C LEU A 487 18.27 -1.07 8.36
N GLN A 488 17.32 -1.53 9.15
CA GLN A 488 16.34 -2.53 8.71
C GLN A 488 15.42 -1.96 7.63
N ASN A 489 14.96 -0.73 7.78
CA ASN A 489 14.16 -0.06 6.75
C ASN A 489 14.93 0.11 5.44
N LEU A 490 16.19 0.53 5.50
CA LEU A 490 17.05 0.64 4.32
C LEU A 490 17.28 -0.74 3.66
N ARG A 491 17.57 -1.78 4.45
CA ARG A 491 17.72 -3.16 3.95
C ARG A 491 16.48 -3.65 3.23
N GLN A 492 15.29 -3.51 3.85
CA GLN A 492 14.03 -3.95 3.26
C GLN A 492 13.70 -3.21 1.96
N ARG A 493 13.96 -1.90 1.91
CA ARG A 493 13.81 -1.11 0.68
C ARG A 493 14.80 -1.54 -0.41
N LEU A 494 16.03 -1.91 -0.07
CA LEU A 494 17.00 -2.41 -1.03
C LEU A 494 16.60 -3.78 -1.58
N VAL A 495 16.06 -4.67 -0.74
CA VAL A 495 15.47 -5.95 -1.20
C VAL A 495 14.31 -5.69 -2.16
N LEU A 496 13.37 -4.82 -1.81
CA LEU A 496 12.24 -4.51 -2.67
C LEU A 496 12.66 -3.83 -3.99
N ALA A 497 13.65 -2.91 -3.94
CA ALA A 497 14.20 -2.25 -5.12
C ALA A 497 14.88 -3.25 -6.07
N GLU A 498 15.64 -4.20 -5.53
CA GLU A 498 16.26 -5.27 -6.31
C GLU A 498 15.20 -6.09 -7.04
N LEU A 499 14.16 -6.55 -6.33
CA LEU A 499 13.07 -7.33 -6.89
C LEU A 499 12.28 -6.56 -7.97
N LEU A 500 11.95 -5.29 -7.72
CA LEU A 500 11.29 -4.42 -8.68
C LEU A 500 12.10 -4.28 -9.98
N ILE A 501 13.38 -3.92 -9.83
CA ILE A 501 14.24 -3.61 -10.99
C ILE A 501 14.56 -4.89 -11.76
N GLU A 502 14.75 -6.02 -11.08
CA GLU A 502 14.96 -7.32 -11.72
C GLU A 502 13.72 -7.78 -12.49
N ALA A 503 12.52 -7.70 -11.90
CA ALA A 503 11.26 -8.00 -12.58
C ALA A 503 11.04 -7.09 -13.80
N ALA A 504 11.29 -5.77 -13.65
CA ALA A 504 11.21 -4.80 -14.74
C ALA A 504 12.26 -5.03 -15.83
N GLY A 505 13.44 -5.53 -15.47
CA GLY A 505 14.49 -5.93 -16.41
C GLY A 505 14.14 -7.19 -17.18
N PHE A 506 13.48 -8.15 -16.53
CA PHE A 506 13.07 -9.42 -17.11
C PHE A 506 11.94 -9.25 -18.12
N ARG A 507 10.90 -8.46 -17.81
CA ARG A 507 9.80 -8.17 -18.73
C ARG A 507 10.24 -7.17 -19.81
N THR A 508 10.30 -7.61 -21.05
CA THR A 508 10.72 -6.76 -22.18
C THR A 508 9.56 -6.10 -22.92
N GLU A 509 8.34 -6.58 -22.73
CA GLU A 509 7.13 -6.01 -23.31
C GLU A 509 6.59 -4.85 -22.46
N SER A 510 6.04 -3.81 -23.09
CA SER A 510 5.27 -2.75 -22.43
C SER A 510 3.84 -3.21 -22.19
N ARG A 511 3.37 -3.11 -20.92
CA ARG A 511 2.02 -3.51 -20.53
C ARG A 511 1.58 -2.76 -19.28
N GLY A 512 0.43 -2.07 -19.32
CA GLY A 512 -0.14 -1.35 -18.18
C GLY A 512 0.85 -0.40 -17.51
N GLY A 513 1.09 -0.59 -16.22
CA GLY A 513 2.03 0.20 -15.41
C GLY A 513 3.51 -0.03 -15.72
N HIS A 514 3.86 -1.02 -16.52
CA HIS A 514 5.21 -1.27 -16.99
C HIS A 514 5.35 -0.82 -18.45
N PHE A 515 6.08 0.26 -18.68
CA PHE A 515 6.38 0.77 -20.02
C PHE A 515 7.90 0.82 -20.24
N ARG A 516 8.37 0.11 -21.29
CA ARG A 516 9.80 -0.07 -21.58
C ARG A 516 10.09 0.14 -23.08
#